data_4844b9f9b10cc575ea4a4d9cd2270926
#
_entry.id   4844b9f9b10cc575ea4a4d9cd2270926
#
_cell.length_a   1.000
_cell.length_b   1.000
_cell.length_c   1.000
_cell.angle_alpha   90.00
_cell.angle_beta   90.00
_cell.angle_gamma   90.00
#
_symmetry.space_group_name_H-M   'P 1'
#
loop_
_entity.id
_entity.type
_entity.pdbx_description
1 polymer ?
#
loop_
_entity_poly.entity_id
_entity_poly.type
_entity_poly.pdbx_seq_one_letter_code
_entity_poly.pdbx_strand_id
1 'polypeptide(L)'
;MAARRSGDPRRLDPLSGRFTDYIVIDTETTGLSVRKGARLIEIGAVKIHNDELVDEFDHLINPFEHVPSRITGLTGIDDSMLLGKPDVREVMDEFARWCSDTAVVMAHNASFDISFLDNAVQLAYADRDARFAHHFVDTLDLSRRLHPEKRSHKVSTLIVDYHIADMEEHRALSDAKQEWMLYRAMRDEAELLGML
;
A
#
# COMPACT_ATOMS: atom_id res chain seq x y z
N MET A 1 19.48 23.27 14.66
CA MET A 1 19.80 22.44 13.49
C MET A 1 19.06 21.14 13.63
N ALA A 2 17.95 20.95 12.93
CA ALA A 2 17.21 19.69 12.95
C ALA A 2 18.02 18.65 12.14
N ALA A 3 18.30 17.51 12.78
CA ALA A 3 18.93 16.39 12.12
C ALA A 3 18.08 15.95 10.91
N ARG A 4 18.65 15.99 9.71
CA ARG A 4 18.04 15.41 8.51
C ARG A 4 17.82 13.93 8.79
N ARG A 5 16.57 13.52 8.97
CA ARG A 5 16.20 12.10 8.92
C ARG A 5 16.58 11.62 7.51
N SER A 6 17.50 10.67 7.41
CA SER A 6 17.84 9.96 6.17
C SER A 6 16.68 9.04 5.82
N GLY A 7 15.64 9.60 5.23
CA GLY A 7 14.46 8.89 4.77
C GLY A 7 14.49 8.69 3.26
N ASP A 8 13.65 7.84 2.74
CA ASP A 8 13.45 7.68 1.30
C ASP A 8 13.02 9.03 0.70
N PRO A 9 13.72 9.55 -0.32
CA PRO A 9 13.43 10.85 -0.92
C PRO A 9 12.06 10.91 -1.61
N ARG A 10 11.44 9.77 -1.90
CA ARG A 10 10.09 9.66 -2.47
C ARG A 10 8.99 9.88 -1.43
N ARG A 11 9.31 9.75 -0.13
CA ARG A 11 8.33 9.91 0.96
C ARG A 11 7.93 11.36 1.13
N LEU A 12 6.64 11.64 0.97
CA LEU A 12 6.03 12.93 1.21
C LEU A 12 5.54 13.05 2.66
N ASP A 13 5.45 14.28 3.14
CA ASP A 13 4.81 14.57 4.42
C ASP A 13 3.29 14.44 4.26
N PRO A 14 2.59 13.62 5.07
CA PRO A 14 1.14 13.45 4.97
C PRO A 14 0.34 14.73 5.27
N LEU A 15 0.96 15.73 5.90
CA LEU A 15 0.37 17.03 6.21
C LEU A 15 0.93 18.15 5.32
N SER A 16 1.61 17.84 4.21
CA SER A 16 2.15 18.87 3.29
C SER A 16 1.10 19.55 2.42
N GLY A 17 -0.14 19.07 2.43
CA GLY A 17 -1.27 19.61 1.70
C GLY A 17 -2.36 18.57 1.49
N ARG A 18 -3.47 19.01 0.91
CA ARG A 18 -4.58 18.14 0.52
C ARG A 18 -4.26 17.43 -0.79
N PHE A 19 -4.15 16.11 -0.74
CA PHE A 19 -4.05 15.29 -1.94
C PHE A 19 -5.47 14.95 -2.44
N THR A 20 -5.76 15.22 -3.71
CA THR A 20 -7.03 14.91 -4.38
C THR A 20 -6.88 13.86 -5.47
N ASP A 21 -5.64 13.67 -5.94
CA ASP A 21 -5.27 12.75 -7.02
C ASP A 21 -4.15 11.84 -6.51
N TYR A 22 -4.49 10.59 -6.26
CA TYR A 22 -3.59 9.61 -5.67
C TYR A 22 -4.07 8.19 -5.92
N ILE A 23 -3.19 7.23 -5.65
CA ILE A 23 -3.51 5.80 -5.62
C ILE A 23 -3.36 5.33 -4.18
N VAL A 24 -4.31 4.54 -3.67
CA VAL A 24 -4.12 3.79 -2.42
C VAL A 24 -3.85 2.35 -2.78
N ILE A 25 -2.80 1.77 -2.19
CA ILE A 25 -2.38 0.40 -2.44
C ILE A 25 -2.30 -0.40 -1.14
N ASP A 26 -2.57 -1.68 -1.26
CA ASP A 26 -2.21 -2.71 -0.31
C ASP A 26 -1.61 -3.90 -1.05
N THR A 27 -0.75 -4.67 -0.40
CA THR A 27 -0.04 -5.79 -1.02
C THR A 27 -0.06 -7.03 -0.14
N GLU A 28 -0.38 -8.20 -0.74
CA GLU A 28 -0.18 -9.48 -0.09
C GLU A 28 1.12 -10.14 -0.54
N THR A 29 1.78 -10.82 0.38
CA THR A 29 3.15 -11.30 0.20
C THR A 29 3.35 -12.68 0.82
N THR A 30 4.35 -13.45 0.35
CA THR A 30 4.71 -14.74 0.95
C THR A 30 5.36 -14.61 2.34
N GLY A 31 5.61 -13.38 2.82
CA GLY A 31 6.20 -13.13 4.13
C GLY A 31 6.56 -11.67 4.36
N LEU A 32 7.12 -11.36 5.53
CA LEU A 32 7.28 -9.98 6.01
C LEU A 32 8.54 -9.26 5.51
N SER A 33 9.39 -9.88 4.67
CA SER A 33 10.68 -9.27 4.34
C SER A 33 11.22 -9.73 2.99
N VAL A 34 11.36 -8.79 2.08
CA VAL A 34 12.08 -8.96 0.81
C VAL A 34 13.49 -9.52 1.02
N ARG A 35 14.22 -9.05 2.06
CA ARG A 35 15.59 -9.52 2.37
C ARG A 35 15.64 -11.00 2.75
N LYS A 36 14.52 -11.57 3.20
CA LYS A 36 14.39 -13.00 3.54
C LYS A 36 13.80 -13.81 2.38
N GLY A 37 13.67 -13.20 1.21
CA GLY A 37 13.21 -13.84 0.00
C GLY A 37 11.70 -13.80 -0.22
N ALA A 38 10.92 -13.13 0.65
CA ALA A 38 9.48 -13.01 0.45
C ALA A 38 9.14 -12.31 -0.88
N ARG A 39 8.07 -12.77 -1.52
CA ARG A 39 7.58 -12.32 -2.83
C ARG A 39 6.20 -11.72 -2.72
N LEU A 40 5.90 -10.82 -3.65
CA LEU A 40 4.58 -10.28 -3.88
C LEU A 40 3.66 -11.34 -4.49
N ILE A 41 2.44 -11.50 -3.97
CA ILE A 41 1.42 -12.45 -4.46
C ILE A 41 0.10 -11.80 -4.82
N GLU A 42 -0.18 -10.58 -4.35
CA GLU A 42 -1.34 -9.79 -4.78
C GLU A 42 -1.00 -8.31 -4.71
N ILE A 43 -1.50 -7.53 -5.66
CA ILE A 43 -1.56 -6.06 -5.60
C ILE A 43 -3.03 -5.68 -5.71
N GLY A 44 -3.52 -4.97 -4.69
CA GLY A 44 -4.80 -4.29 -4.73
C GLY A 44 -4.58 -2.79 -4.69
N ALA A 45 -5.28 -2.05 -5.55
CA ALA A 45 -5.16 -0.60 -5.56
C ALA A 45 -6.45 0.08 -6.02
N VAL A 46 -6.66 1.28 -5.52
CA VAL A 46 -7.74 2.17 -5.97
C VAL A 46 -7.15 3.49 -6.45
N LYS A 47 -7.63 3.97 -7.59
CA LYS A 47 -7.24 5.26 -8.17
C LYS A 47 -8.27 6.31 -7.82
N ILE A 48 -7.79 7.41 -7.27
CA ILE A 48 -8.60 8.55 -6.85
C ILE A 48 -8.27 9.75 -7.73
N HIS A 49 -9.29 10.38 -8.27
CA HIS A 49 -9.20 11.62 -9.03
C HIS A 49 -10.25 12.61 -8.53
N ASN A 50 -9.84 13.83 -8.17
CA ASN A 50 -10.71 14.84 -7.56
C ASN A 50 -11.49 14.31 -6.34
N ASP A 51 -10.82 13.56 -5.46
CA ASP A 51 -11.41 12.90 -4.26
C ASP A 51 -12.43 11.78 -4.56
N GLU A 52 -12.64 11.39 -5.81
CA GLU A 52 -13.55 10.32 -6.19
C GLU A 52 -12.78 9.08 -6.65
N LEU A 53 -13.26 7.89 -6.26
CA LEU A 53 -12.72 6.62 -6.75
C LEU A 53 -13.14 6.46 -8.23
N VAL A 54 -12.16 6.37 -9.12
CA VAL A 54 -12.39 6.33 -10.58
C VAL A 54 -11.98 5.00 -11.20
N ASP A 55 -11.07 4.24 -10.57
CA ASP A 55 -10.60 2.96 -11.12
C ASP A 55 -10.03 2.04 -10.03
N GLU A 56 -9.98 0.75 -10.31
CA GLU A 56 -9.50 -0.31 -9.42
C GLU A 56 -8.50 -1.21 -10.14
N PHE A 57 -7.50 -1.67 -9.39
CA PHE A 57 -6.52 -2.66 -9.84
C PHE A 57 -6.48 -3.82 -8.84
N ASP A 58 -6.65 -5.05 -9.33
CA ASP A 58 -6.66 -6.25 -8.48
C ASP A 58 -6.05 -7.44 -9.24
N HIS A 59 -4.81 -7.78 -8.88
CA HIS A 59 -4.07 -8.85 -9.57
C HIS A 59 -3.34 -9.77 -8.60
N LEU A 60 -3.64 -11.07 -8.71
CA LEU A 60 -2.80 -12.13 -8.15
C LEU A 60 -1.55 -12.32 -9.00
N ILE A 61 -0.43 -12.61 -8.35
CA ILE A 61 0.89 -12.79 -8.95
C ILE A 61 1.42 -14.17 -8.59
N ASN A 62 1.85 -14.93 -9.58
CA ASN A 62 2.53 -16.19 -9.33
C ASN A 62 3.97 -15.94 -8.87
N PRO A 63 4.34 -16.26 -7.60
CA PRO A 63 5.69 -16.06 -7.08
C PRO A 63 6.66 -17.15 -7.53
N PHE A 64 6.18 -18.22 -8.19
CA PHE A 64 6.91 -19.46 -8.51
C PHE A 64 7.55 -20.12 -7.30
N GLU A 65 6.97 -19.95 -6.13
CA GLU A 65 7.35 -20.58 -4.88
C GLU A 65 6.12 -20.92 -4.04
N HIS A 66 6.28 -21.79 -3.06
CA HIS A 66 5.21 -22.18 -2.16
C HIS A 66 4.78 -21.03 -1.24
N VAL A 67 3.46 -20.81 -1.11
CA VAL A 67 2.88 -19.86 -0.14
C VAL A 67 2.86 -20.52 1.24
N PRO A 68 3.57 -19.93 2.23
CA PRO A 68 3.56 -20.52 3.58
C PRO A 68 2.16 -20.62 4.17
N SER A 69 1.83 -21.73 4.81
CA SER A 69 0.49 -22.00 5.36
C SER A 69 -0.01 -20.90 6.31
N ARG A 70 0.90 -20.21 7.00
CA ARG A 70 0.55 -19.06 7.83
C ARG A 70 0.02 -17.89 6.98
N ILE A 71 0.59 -17.66 5.80
CA ILE A 71 0.12 -16.62 4.86
C ILE A 71 -1.22 -17.01 4.28
N THR A 72 -1.37 -18.26 3.80
CA THR A 72 -2.67 -18.79 3.36
C THR A 72 -3.75 -18.67 4.45
N GLY A 73 -3.39 -18.96 5.70
CA GLY A 73 -4.32 -18.81 6.83
C GLY A 73 -4.72 -17.37 7.13
N LEU A 74 -3.91 -16.39 6.74
CA LEU A 74 -4.18 -14.95 6.90
C LEU A 74 -4.97 -14.38 5.73
N THR A 75 -4.48 -14.61 4.50
CA THR A 75 -4.96 -13.95 3.27
C THR A 75 -6.00 -14.77 2.50
N GLY A 76 -6.10 -16.08 2.81
CA GLY A 76 -6.86 -17.02 2.02
C GLY A 76 -6.20 -17.44 0.70
N ILE A 77 -5.07 -16.81 0.33
CA ILE A 77 -4.37 -17.09 -0.93
C ILE A 77 -3.50 -18.34 -0.76
N ASP A 78 -3.70 -19.32 -1.62
CA ASP A 78 -2.92 -20.55 -1.66
C ASP A 78 -2.27 -20.81 -3.02
N ASP A 79 -1.43 -21.84 -3.10
CA ASP A 79 -0.71 -22.19 -4.33
C ASP A 79 -1.65 -22.48 -5.51
N SER A 80 -2.84 -23.04 -5.25
CA SER A 80 -3.81 -23.38 -6.31
C SER A 80 -4.41 -22.14 -6.94
N MET A 81 -4.60 -21.07 -6.18
CA MET A 81 -5.08 -19.78 -6.68
C MET A 81 -4.05 -19.07 -7.54
N LEU A 82 -2.77 -19.28 -7.25
CA LEU A 82 -1.65 -18.64 -7.96
C LEU A 82 -1.20 -19.42 -9.19
N LEU A 83 -1.60 -20.69 -9.30
CA LEU A 83 -1.27 -21.51 -10.47
C LEU A 83 -1.89 -20.93 -11.73
N GLY A 84 -1.03 -20.65 -12.74
CA GLY A 84 -1.45 -20.05 -14.02
C GLY A 84 -1.75 -18.55 -13.95
N LYS A 85 -1.52 -17.89 -12.81
CA LYS A 85 -1.56 -16.43 -12.74
C LYS A 85 -0.31 -15.82 -13.38
N PRO A 86 -0.40 -14.57 -13.84
CA PRO A 86 0.73 -13.88 -14.46
C PRO A 86 1.92 -13.80 -13.51
N ASP A 87 3.10 -13.66 -14.08
CA ASP A 87 4.32 -13.42 -13.31
C ASP A 87 4.43 -11.94 -12.87
N VAL A 88 5.45 -11.67 -12.04
CA VAL A 88 5.69 -10.33 -11.50
C VAL A 88 5.95 -9.30 -12.61
N ARG A 89 6.56 -9.70 -13.75
CA ARG A 89 6.85 -8.79 -14.85
C ARG A 89 5.59 -8.36 -15.57
N GLU A 90 4.73 -9.32 -15.90
CA GLU A 90 3.45 -9.04 -16.57
C GLU A 90 2.58 -8.11 -15.75
N VAL A 91 2.46 -8.37 -14.43
CA VAL A 91 1.66 -7.53 -13.53
C VAL A 91 2.29 -6.15 -13.34
N MET A 92 3.62 -6.06 -13.19
CA MET A 92 4.29 -4.75 -13.03
C MET A 92 4.24 -3.91 -14.29
N ASP A 93 4.28 -4.50 -15.49
CA ASP A 93 4.08 -3.79 -16.75
C ASP A 93 2.65 -3.22 -16.85
N GLU A 94 1.66 -3.96 -16.39
CA GLU A 94 0.27 -3.53 -16.36
C GLU A 94 0.05 -2.45 -15.30
N PHE A 95 0.55 -2.67 -14.09
CA PHE A 95 0.46 -1.72 -12.98
C PHE A 95 1.14 -0.38 -13.30
N ALA A 96 2.32 -0.41 -13.94
CA ALA A 96 3.02 0.80 -14.35
C ALA A 96 2.21 1.63 -15.36
N ARG A 97 1.53 0.96 -16.34
CA ARG A 97 0.63 1.65 -17.27
C ARG A 97 -0.58 2.22 -16.56
N TRP A 98 -1.17 1.45 -15.63
CA TRP A 98 -2.33 1.88 -14.86
C TRP A 98 -2.01 3.08 -13.95
N CYS A 99 -0.80 3.14 -13.35
CA CYS A 99 -0.36 4.23 -12.48
C CYS A 99 0.11 5.48 -13.24
N SER A 100 0.30 5.44 -14.56
CA SER A 100 1.12 6.39 -15.33
C SER A 100 0.71 7.86 -15.25
N ASP A 101 -0.53 8.14 -14.90
CA ASP A 101 -1.13 9.49 -14.79
C ASP A 101 -1.20 10.03 -13.35
N THR A 102 -0.76 9.25 -12.37
CA THR A 102 -0.88 9.57 -10.94
C THR A 102 0.49 9.51 -10.28
N ALA A 103 0.93 10.62 -9.67
CA ALA A 103 2.28 10.75 -9.12
C ALA A 103 2.45 10.26 -7.69
N VAL A 104 1.35 10.13 -6.92
CA VAL A 104 1.37 9.86 -5.48
C VAL A 104 0.67 8.55 -5.17
N VAL A 105 1.34 7.72 -4.39
CA VAL A 105 0.79 6.46 -3.85
C VAL A 105 0.68 6.59 -2.34
N MET A 106 -0.37 6.02 -1.76
CA MET A 106 -0.59 5.96 -0.31
C MET A 106 -0.74 4.52 0.14
N ALA A 107 -0.20 4.21 1.31
CA ALA A 107 -0.39 2.93 1.98
C ALA A 107 -0.24 3.10 3.49
N HIS A 108 -0.74 2.15 4.26
CA HIS A 108 -0.57 2.15 5.71
C HIS A 108 0.67 1.38 6.12
N ASN A 109 1.67 2.05 6.72
CA ASN A 109 3.03 1.56 6.86
C ASN A 109 3.71 1.38 5.48
N ALA A 110 3.54 2.38 4.64
CA ALA A 110 3.89 2.41 3.21
C ALA A 110 5.31 1.89 2.89
N SER A 111 6.25 1.98 3.82
CA SER A 111 7.60 1.43 3.63
C SER A 111 7.60 -0.09 3.38
N PHE A 112 6.58 -0.80 3.86
CA PHE A 112 6.41 -2.23 3.60
C PHE A 112 6.08 -2.45 2.13
N ASP A 113 4.98 -1.89 1.64
CA ASP A 113 4.48 -2.06 0.28
C ASP A 113 5.48 -1.54 -0.75
N ILE A 114 6.04 -0.36 -0.53
CA ILE A 114 7.08 0.23 -1.38
C ILE A 114 8.31 -0.67 -1.47
N SER A 115 8.71 -1.35 -0.39
CA SER A 115 9.84 -2.29 -0.44
C SER A 115 9.56 -3.51 -1.32
N PHE A 116 8.33 -4.00 -1.33
CA PHE A 116 7.91 -5.11 -2.18
C PHE A 116 7.71 -4.67 -3.63
N LEU A 117 7.16 -3.48 -3.88
CA LEU A 117 7.08 -2.91 -5.22
C LEU A 117 8.47 -2.62 -5.81
N ASP A 118 9.41 -2.07 -5.03
CA ASP A 118 10.80 -1.90 -5.45
C ASP A 118 11.41 -3.25 -5.86
N ASN A 119 11.22 -4.29 -5.05
CA ASN A 119 11.69 -5.63 -5.37
C ASN A 119 11.01 -6.23 -6.60
N ALA A 120 9.71 -6.02 -6.75
CA ALA A 120 8.95 -6.46 -7.92
C ALA A 120 9.49 -5.83 -9.21
N VAL A 121 9.74 -4.53 -9.21
CA VAL A 121 10.38 -3.81 -10.35
C VAL A 121 11.78 -4.37 -10.63
N GLN A 122 12.60 -4.60 -9.60
CA GLN A 122 13.94 -5.18 -9.76
C GLN A 122 13.92 -6.57 -10.39
N LEU A 123 12.97 -7.40 -9.99
CA LEU A 123 12.78 -8.74 -10.56
C LEU A 123 12.25 -8.68 -11.99
N ALA A 124 11.23 -7.84 -12.23
CA ALA A 124 10.59 -7.70 -13.52
C ALA A 124 11.58 -7.28 -14.63
N TYR A 125 12.49 -6.36 -14.31
CA TYR A 125 13.42 -5.79 -15.30
C TYR A 125 14.86 -6.27 -15.15
N ALA A 126 15.14 -7.19 -14.23
CA ALA A 126 16.48 -7.70 -13.91
C ALA A 126 17.50 -6.56 -13.59
N ASP A 127 17.02 -5.46 -13.03
CA ASP A 127 17.81 -4.28 -12.67
C ASP A 127 17.74 -4.05 -11.15
N ARG A 128 18.87 -4.25 -10.45
CA ARG A 128 18.97 -4.14 -8.99
C ARG A 128 18.81 -2.70 -8.47
N ASP A 129 19.03 -1.72 -9.32
CA ASP A 129 18.93 -0.31 -8.97
C ASP A 129 17.58 0.29 -9.32
N ALA A 130 16.76 -0.44 -10.07
CA ALA A 130 15.41 -0.03 -10.39
C ALA A 130 14.55 0.13 -9.12
N ARG A 131 13.65 1.11 -9.17
CA ARG A 131 12.72 1.44 -8.08
C ARG A 131 11.35 1.74 -8.64
N PHE A 132 10.33 1.47 -7.87
CA PHE A 132 9.00 1.97 -8.15
C PHE A 132 9.03 3.51 -8.11
N ALA A 133 8.68 4.17 -9.21
CA ALA A 133 9.06 5.57 -9.48
C ALA A 133 8.17 6.61 -8.77
N HIS A 134 7.11 6.21 -8.06
CA HIS A 134 6.13 7.12 -7.48
C HIS A 134 6.59 7.69 -6.14
N HIS A 135 6.15 8.91 -5.84
CA HIS A 135 6.17 9.42 -4.48
C HIS A 135 5.15 8.67 -3.62
N PHE A 136 5.38 8.63 -2.30
CA PHE A 136 4.45 7.95 -1.42
C PHE A 136 4.18 8.71 -0.12
N VAL A 137 2.96 8.56 0.37
CA VAL A 137 2.48 9.03 1.67
C VAL A 137 2.22 7.84 2.56
N ASP A 138 2.67 7.92 3.81
CA ASP A 138 2.44 6.88 4.82
C ASP A 138 1.29 7.30 5.74
N THR A 139 0.14 6.65 5.60
CA THR A 139 -1.06 6.95 6.41
C THR A 139 -0.90 6.58 7.88
N LEU A 140 0.04 5.67 8.21
CA LEU A 140 0.43 5.39 9.60
C LEU A 140 1.09 6.61 10.26
N ASP A 141 1.90 7.38 9.51
CA ASP A 141 2.49 8.63 10.01
C ASP A 141 1.41 9.68 10.26
N LEU A 142 0.43 9.81 9.37
CA LEU A 142 -0.73 10.68 9.56
C LEU A 142 -1.48 10.31 10.84
N SER A 143 -1.84 9.04 11.02
CA SER A 143 -2.54 8.55 12.22
C SER A 143 -1.79 8.87 13.52
N ARG A 144 -0.46 8.68 13.53
CA ARG A 144 0.38 8.98 14.69
C ARG A 144 0.45 10.46 15.02
N ARG A 145 0.34 11.33 14.04
CA ARG A 145 0.35 12.77 14.24
C ARG A 145 -1.00 13.29 14.74
N LEU A 146 -2.09 12.71 14.22
CA LEU A 146 -3.45 13.03 14.68
C LEU A 146 -3.69 12.57 16.11
N HIS A 147 -3.26 11.36 16.43
CA HIS A 147 -3.59 10.69 17.70
C HIS A 147 -2.33 10.16 18.41
N PRO A 148 -1.42 11.04 18.84
CA PRO A 148 -0.18 10.61 19.50
C PRO A 148 -0.42 9.84 20.81
N GLU A 149 -1.60 9.95 21.41
CA GLU A 149 -2.03 9.25 22.63
C GLU A 149 -2.48 7.81 22.39
N LYS A 150 -2.84 7.43 21.14
CA LYS A 150 -3.32 6.07 20.83
C LYS A 150 -2.21 5.04 21.02
N ARG A 151 -2.57 3.89 21.58
CA ARG A 151 -1.68 2.74 21.78
C ARG A 151 -1.50 1.90 20.51
N SER A 152 -2.48 1.93 19.62
CA SER A 152 -2.50 1.17 18.36
C SER A 152 -2.86 2.09 17.21
N HIS A 153 -2.08 1.98 16.14
CA HIS A 153 -2.33 2.64 14.86
C HIS A 153 -2.43 1.60 13.73
N LYS A 154 -2.81 0.37 14.04
CA LYS A 154 -3.05 -0.65 13.02
C LYS A 154 -4.33 -0.32 12.25
N VAL A 155 -4.36 -0.67 10.96
CA VAL A 155 -5.57 -0.51 10.12
C VAL A 155 -6.77 -1.14 10.82
N SER A 156 -6.66 -2.41 11.28
CA SER A 156 -7.73 -3.12 11.99
C SER A 156 -8.29 -2.41 13.24
N THR A 157 -7.50 -1.57 13.89
CA THR A 157 -7.98 -0.73 15.00
C THR A 157 -8.64 0.54 14.48
N LEU A 158 -8.01 1.19 13.51
CA LEU A 158 -8.45 2.49 13.02
C LEU A 158 -9.75 2.40 12.22
N ILE A 159 -9.94 1.37 11.40
CA ILE A 159 -11.20 1.20 10.63
C ILE A 159 -12.42 1.03 11.55
N VAL A 160 -12.24 0.40 12.72
CA VAL A 160 -13.28 0.30 13.75
C VAL A 160 -13.49 1.66 14.44
N ASP A 161 -12.41 2.35 14.83
CA ASP A 161 -12.49 3.65 15.50
C ASP A 161 -13.17 4.72 14.64
N TYR A 162 -12.92 4.68 13.32
CA TYR A 162 -13.55 5.58 12.33
C TYR A 162 -14.86 5.05 11.73
N HIS A 163 -15.39 3.93 12.23
CA HIS A 163 -16.65 3.31 11.78
C HIS A 163 -16.68 2.98 10.28
N ILE A 164 -15.56 2.53 9.73
CA ILE A 164 -15.40 2.17 8.32
C ILE A 164 -15.78 0.72 8.09
N ALA A 165 -15.24 -0.19 8.92
CA ALA A 165 -15.49 -1.63 8.87
C ALA A 165 -15.26 -2.27 10.23
N ASP A 166 -15.78 -3.47 10.43
CA ASP A 166 -15.60 -4.22 11.67
C ASP A 166 -14.27 -4.99 11.69
N MET A 167 -13.69 -5.31 10.52
CA MET A 167 -12.45 -6.07 10.36
C MET A 167 -11.80 -5.84 9.00
N GLU A 168 -10.49 -6.11 8.89
CA GLU A 168 -9.77 -6.28 7.64
C GLU A 168 -10.13 -7.62 7.00
N GLU A 169 -10.20 -7.66 5.65
CA GLU A 169 -10.50 -8.89 4.91
C GLU A 169 -9.24 -9.67 4.50
N HIS A 170 -8.06 -9.04 4.63
CA HIS A 170 -6.76 -9.55 4.19
C HIS A 170 -6.77 -9.95 2.70
N ARG A 171 -7.39 -9.10 1.89
CA ARG A 171 -7.36 -9.13 0.44
C ARG A 171 -7.02 -7.74 -0.06
N ALA A 172 -5.97 -7.65 -0.85
CA ALA A 172 -5.32 -6.39 -1.15
C ALA A 172 -6.27 -5.30 -1.69
N LEU A 173 -7.20 -5.61 -2.61
CA LEU A 173 -8.15 -4.60 -3.10
C LEU A 173 -9.15 -4.16 -2.02
N SER A 174 -9.65 -5.08 -1.20
CA SER A 174 -10.58 -4.74 -0.12
C SER A 174 -9.92 -3.86 0.92
N ASP A 175 -8.68 -4.20 1.31
CA ASP A 175 -7.93 -3.46 2.31
C ASP A 175 -7.49 -2.09 1.76
N ALA A 176 -7.11 -1.98 0.48
CA ALA A 176 -6.87 -0.69 -0.17
C ALA A 176 -8.12 0.23 -0.16
N LYS A 177 -9.33 -0.33 -0.33
CA LYS A 177 -10.58 0.43 -0.21
C LYS A 177 -10.83 0.92 1.22
N GLN A 178 -10.60 0.07 2.22
CA GLN A 178 -10.70 0.44 3.63
C GLN A 178 -9.67 1.51 4.00
N GLU A 179 -8.43 1.38 3.53
CA GLU A 179 -7.39 2.39 3.73
C GLU A 179 -7.69 3.72 3.04
N TRP A 180 -8.31 3.70 1.85
CA TRP A 180 -8.79 4.91 1.20
C TRP A 180 -9.83 5.64 2.05
N MET A 181 -10.84 4.93 2.55
CA MET A 181 -11.86 5.52 3.42
C MET A 181 -11.23 6.05 4.72
N LEU A 182 -10.29 5.31 5.29
CA LEU A 182 -9.55 5.71 6.49
C LEU A 182 -8.72 6.98 6.25
N TYR A 183 -7.98 7.05 5.14
CA TYR A 183 -7.22 8.24 4.80
C TYR A 183 -8.12 9.47 4.66
N ARG A 184 -9.26 9.35 3.98
CA ARG A 184 -10.24 10.45 3.84
C ARG A 184 -10.71 10.94 5.21
N ALA A 185 -11.13 10.04 6.08
CA ALA A 185 -11.59 10.39 7.42
C ALA A 185 -10.49 11.08 8.26
N MET A 186 -9.27 10.55 8.24
CA MET A 186 -8.13 11.17 8.92
C MET A 186 -7.74 12.53 8.33
N ARG A 187 -7.80 12.69 7.02
CA ARG A 187 -7.54 13.96 6.35
C ARG A 187 -8.56 15.02 6.73
N ASP A 188 -9.85 14.66 6.70
CA ASP A 188 -10.93 15.58 7.06
C ASP A 188 -10.82 16.01 8.53
N GLU A 189 -10.40 15.10 9.43
CA GLU A 189 -10.09 15.43 10.81
C GLU A 189 -8.88 16.37 10.93
N ALA A 190 -7.80 16.13 10.16
CA ALA A 190 -6.64 17.02 10.13
C ALA A 190 -6.99 18.45 9.69
N GLU A 191 -7.88 18.59 8.70
CA GLU A 191 -8.41 19.88 8.27
C GLU A 191 -9.20 20.58 9.38
N LEU A 192 -10.08 19.85 10.07
CA LEU A 192 -10.84 20.40 11.19
C LEU A 192 -9.95 20.85 12.35
N LEU A 193 -8.82 20.19 12.56
CA LEU A 193 -7.82 20.55 13.56
C LEU A 193 -6.84 21.65 13.13
N GLY A 194 -6.94 22.12 11.86
CA GLY A 194 -6.05 23.12 11.30
C GLY A 194 -4.61 22.63 11.13
N MET A 195 -4.43 21.34 10.87
CA MET A 195 -3.13 20.70 10.66
C MET A 195 -2.76 20.63 9.16
N LEU A 196 -3.74 20.81 8.27
CA LEU A 196 -3.60 20.91 6.81
C LEU A 196 -3.84 22.33 6.33
#